data_6d54f9bd3c76d4b3839ab5b1341fcb58
#
_entry.id   6d54f9bd3c76d4b3839ab5b1341fcb58
#
_cell.length_a   1.000
_cell.length_b   1.000
_cell.length_c   1.000
_cell.angle_alpha   90.00
_cell.angle_beta   90.00
_cell.angle_gamma   90.00
#
_symmetry.space_group_name_H-M   'P 1'
#
loop_
_entity.id
_entity.type
_entity.pdbx_description
1 polymer ?
#
loop_
_entity_poly.entity_id
_entity_poly.type
_entity_poly.pdbx_seq_one_letter_code
_entity_poly.pdbx_strand_id
1 'polypeptide(L)'
;MLACGSRILGEWLAAVPSVPVWVLCNWRSGLDFDEAAGAVGGPDRKPRIRPRALVVLGVTAGLAVALDQWVKWLCTEHLTESEPVRVLGGLVYLSLLRNGGAAFTMGAAHTWVFSAITLVVIGWIAWTTRRLRSVPWAVSLGLVLGGALGNLGDRLFRAPGPFQGHVVDMISLFAPYAEKFAVFNVADSCLSVGVALAVLLELTGRQRDGSRAVRKKSAGVAGVGEGGRARGWR
;
A
#
# COMPACT_ATOMS: atom_id res chain seq x y z
N MET A 1 20.68 1.23 -32.50
CA MET A 1 19.39 1.90 -32.25
C MET A 1 18.63 1.22 -31.10
N LEU A 2 19.13 1.27 -29.86
CA LEU A 2 18.49 0.65 -28.67
C LEU A 2 18.81 1.45 -27.38
N ALA A 3 18.76 2.78 -27.42
CA ALA A 3 19.06 3.64 -26.29
C ALA A 3 17.94 4.62 -25.88
N CYS A 4 16.73 4.47 -26.43
CA CYS A 4 15.64 5.43 -26.20
C CYS A 4 14.56 4.94 -25.19
N GLY A 5 14.57 3.67 -24.76
CA GLY A 5 13.53 3.10 -23.90
C GLY A 5 13.71 3.31 -22.39
N SER A 6 14.92 3.57 -21.92
CA SER A 6 15.21 3.62 -20.48
C SER A 6 14.97 4.97 -19.81
N ARG A 7 14.89 6.04 -20.56
CA ARG A 7 14.69 7.40 -20.02
C ARG A 7 13.22 7.70 -19.70
N ILE A 8 12.30 7.12 -20.46
CA ILE A 8 10.85 7.35 -20.29
C ILE A 8 10.32 6.66 -19.02
N LEU A 9 10.85 5.48 -18.67
CA LEU A 9 10.44 4.76 -17.45
C LEU A 9 10.92 5.47 -16.16
N GLY A 10 12.07 6.14 -16.20
CA GLY A 10 12.62 6.87 -15.05
C GLY A 10 11.80 8.12 -14.68
N GLU A 11 11.29 8.84 -15.66
CA GLU A 11 10.49 10.05 -15.42
C GLU A 11 9.06 9.74 -14.94
N TRP A 12 8.50 8.59 -15.34
CA TRP A 12 7.17 8.15 -14.90
C TRP A 12 7.15 7.68 -13.44
N LEU A 13 8.23 7.10 -12.95
CA LEU A 13 8.36 6.67 -11.55
C LEU A 13 8.51 7.85 -10.57
N ALA A 14 9.01 8.98 -11.04
CA ALA A 14 9.13 10.21 -10.24
C ALA A 14 7.82 11.00 -10.14
N ALA A 15 6.85 10.74 -11.02
CA ALA A 15 5.57 11.48 -11.09
C ALA A 15 4.43 10.83 -10.31
N VAL A 16 4.63 9.66 -9.66
CA VAL A 16 3.62 8.98 -8.83
C VAL A 16 3.95 9.20 -7.36
N PRO A 17 3.33 10.19 -6.69
CA PRO A 17 3.68 10.56 -5.30
C PRO A 17 3.26 9.53 -4.24
N SER A 18 2.74 8.37 -4.60
CA SER A 18 2.14 7.43 -3.66
C SER A 18 2.64 5.98 -3.72
N VAL A 19 3.68 5.67 -4.49
CA VAL A 19 4.30 4.34 -4.43
C VAL A 19 5.68 4.48 -3.79
N PRO A 20 5.84 4.15 -2.50
CA PRO A 20 7.15 4.23 -1.86
C PRO A 20 8.10 3.23 -2.51
N VAL A 21 9.30 3.71 -2.86
CA VAL A 21 10.39 2.98 -3.55
C VAL A 21 10.77 1.66 -2.85
N TRP A 22 10.50 1.50 -1.55
CA TRP A 22 10.74 0.26 -0.80
C TRP A 22 9.84 -0.91 -1.24
N VAL A 23 8.69 -0.65 -1.89
CA VAL A 23 7.83 -1.71 -2.46
C VAL A 23 8.60 -2.47 -3.56
N LEU A 24 9.49 -1.78 -4.29
CA LEU A 24 10.31 -2.38 -5.34
C LEU A 24 11.55 -3.10 -4.81
N CYS A 25 12.10 -2.67 -3.66
CA CYS A 25 13.29 -3.30 -3.08
C CYS A 25 12.98 -4.66 -2.41
N ASN A 26 11.76 -4.87 -1.92
CA ASN A 26 11.42 -6.13 -1.23
C ASN A 26 11.03 -7.28 -2.18
N TRP A 27 11.00 -7.04 -3.49
CA TRP A 27 10.78 -8.12 -4.47
C TRP A 27 12.02 -9.02 -4.60
N ARG A 28 13.22 -8.49 -4.38
CA ARG A 28 14.47 -9.23 -4.52
C ARG A 28 14.73 -10.25 -3.41
N SER A 29 14.14 -10.08 -2.22
CA SER A 29 14.26 -11.00 -1.08
C SER A 29 13.28 -12.20 -1.13
N GLY A 30 12.47 -12.30 -2.15
CA GLY A 30 11.54 -13.42 -2.35
C GLY A 30 12.12 -14.59 -3.18
N LEU A 31 13.34 -14.47 -3.66
CA LEU A 31 14.00 -15.45 -4.53
C LEU A 31 15.21 -16.16 -3.89
N ASP A 32 15.36 -16.07 -2.56
CA ASP A 32 16.35 -16.90 -1.88
C ASP A 32 15.90 -18.36 -1.94
N PHE A 33 16.46 -19.08 -2.91
CA PHE A 33 16.45 -20.53 -2.96
C PHE A 33 17.22 -21.02 -1.74
N ASP A 34 16.52 -21.69 -0.82
CA ASP A 34 17.11 -22.40 0.30
C ASP A 34 18.11 -23.46 -0.18
N GLU A 35 19.38 -23.12 -0.17
CA GLU A 35 20.46 -24.08 -0.18
C GLU A 35 20.99 -24.21 1.26
N ALA A 36 20.29 -25.00 2.05
CA ALA A 36 20.82 -25.57 3.29
C ALA A 36 20.20 -26.94 3.50
N ALA A 37 20.81 -27.92 2.86
CA ALA A 37 20.62 -29.33 3.19
C ALA A 37 21.12 -29.60 4.62
N GLY A 38 20.27 -30.19 5.46
CA GLY A 38 20.70 -30.87 6.66
C GLY A 38 20.05 -30.46 7.99
N ALA A 39 18.75 -30.66 8.11
CA ALA A 39 18.14 -30.86 9.43
C ALA A 39 16.99 -31.86 9.29
N VAL A 40 17.12 -32.95 10.00
CA VAL A 40 16.22 -34.12 10.13
C VAL A 40 14.76 -33.69 10.23
N GLY A 41 13.94 -34.23 9.33
CA GLY A 41 12.54 -33.87 9.13
C GLY A 41 11.63 -34.16 10.31
N GLY A 42 11.12 -33.10 10.88
CA GLY A 42 9.82 -33.13 11.54
C GLY A 42 8.72 -33.09 10.47
N PRO A 43 7.52 -33.61 10.72
CA PRO A 43 6.45 -33.69 9.73
C PRO A 43 6.13 -32.27 9.19
N ASP A 44 6.18 -32.16 7.87
CA ASP A 44 5.98 -30.95 7.09
C ASP A 44 4.58 -30.37 7.44
N ARG A 45 4.54 -29.47 8.43
CA ARG A 45 3.30 -28.79 8.82
C ARG A 45 3.02 -27.75 7.76
N LYS A 46 2.26 -28.15 6.75
CA LYS A 46 1.67 -27.21 5.78
C LYS A 46 1.17 -25.96 6.53
N PRO A 47 1.51 -24.77 6.07
CA PRO A 47 1.14 -23.55 6.76
C PRO A 47 -0.39 -23.44 6.85
N ARG A 48 -0.94 -23.73 8.03
CA ARG A 48 -2.39 -23.59 8.27
C ARG A 48 -2.74 -22.10 8.22
N ILE A 49 -3.46 -21.71 7.19
CA ILE A 49 -4.07 -20.38 7.11
C ILE A 49 -4.94 -20.19 8.35
N ARG A 50 -4.76 -19.10 9.10
CA ARG A 50 -5.66 -18.79 10.22
C ARG A 50 -6.90 -18.08 9.66
N PRO A 51 -8.09 -18.71 9.68
CA PRO A 51 -9.30 -18.14 9.09
C PRO A 51 -9.64 -16.75 9.67
N ARG A 52 -9.31 -16.51 10.95
CA ARG A 52 -9.53 -15.22 11.62
C ARG A 52 -8.85 -14.03 10.91
N ALA A 53 -7.61 -14.18 10.45
CA ALA A 53 -6.92 -13.09 9.77
C ALA A 53 -7.56 -12.77 8.41
N LEU A 54 -7.99 -13.79 7.67
CA LEU A 54 -8.71 -13.59 6.40
C LEU A 54 -10.09 -12.96 6.60
N VAL A 55 -10.82 -13.38 7.64
CA VAL A 55 -12.11 -12.75 7.99
C VAL A 55 -11.91 -11.30 8.34
N VAL A 56 -10.92 -10.96 9.19
CA VAL A 56 -10.61 -9.56 9.53
C VAL A 56 -10.25 -8.76 8.29
N LEU A 57 -9.41 -9.29 7.40
CA LEU A 57 -9.06 -8.63 6.14
C LEU A 57 -10.32 -8.37 5.29
N GLY A 58 -11.15 -9.39 5.09
CA GLY A 58 -12.37 -9.26 4.28
C GLY A 58 -13.37 -8.28 4.88
N VAL A 59 -13.59 -8.34 6.21
CA VAL A 59 -14.48 -7.39 6.92
C VAL A 59 -13.93 -5.96 6.81
N THR A 60 -12.64 -5.75 7.06
CA THR A 60 -12.02 -4.42 6.97
C THR A 60 -12.12 -3.87 5.55
N ALA A 61 -11.82 -4.68 4.53
CA ALA A 61 -11.95 -4.26 3.13
C ALA A 61 -13.39 -3.95 2.76
N GLY A 62 -14.34 -4.81 3.14
CA GLY A 62 -15.76 -4.60 2.88
C GLY A 62 -16.30 -3.32 3.52
N LEU A 63 -15.95 -3.06 4.79
CA LEU A 63 -16.33 -1.84 5.48
C LEU A 63 -15.71 -0.59 4.83
N ALA A 64 -14.44 -0.65 4.40
CA ALA A 64 -13.78 0.46 3.72
C ALA A 64 -14.47 0.78 2.38
N VAL A 65 -14.78 -0.24 1.56
CA VAL A 65 -15.53 -0.06 0.30
C VAL A 65 -16.92 0.49 0.57
N ALA A 66 -17.65 -0.09 1.53
CA ALA A 66 -19.01 0.34 1.83
C ALA A 66 -19.06 1.80 2.29
N LEU A 67 -18.14 2.19 3.18
CA LEU A 67 -18.02 3.58 3.65
C LEU A 67 -17.65 4.53 2.53
N ASP A 68 -16.67 4.17 1.70
CA ASP A 68 -16.24 4.98 0.55
C ASP A 68 -17.39 5.21 -0.44
N GLN A 69 -18.05 4.15 -0.86
CA GLN A 69 -19.14 4.27 -1.82
C GLN A 69 -20.37 4.98 -1.24
N TRP A 70 -20.64 4.78 0.04
CA TRP A 70 -21.72 5.51 0.72
C TRP A 70 -21.44 7.00 0.80
N VAL A 71 -20.24 7.42 1.20
CA VAL A 71 -19.84 8.83 1.24
C VAL A 71 -19.85 9.45 -0.16
N LYS A 72 -19.33 8.73 -1.17
CA LYS A 72 -19.38 9.16 -2.57
C LYS A 72 -20.80 9.38 -3.06
N TRP A 73 -21.70 8.46 -2.72
CA TRP A 73 -23.12 8.61 -3.05
C TRP A 73 -23.71 9.85 -2.38
N LEU A 74 -23.52 10.03 -1.06
CA LEU A 74 -24.01 11.23 -0.35
C LEU A 74 -23.49 12.52 -0.98
N CYS A 75 -22.18 12.56 -1.30
CA CYS A 75 -21.59 13.76 -1.89
C CYS A 75 -22.11 14.03 -3.31
N THR A 76 -22.35 13.01 -4.12
CA THR A 76 -22.90 13.21 -5.47
C THR A 76 -24.35 13.64 -5.47
N GLU A 77 -25.14 13.32 -4.44
CA GLU A 77 -26.54 13.74 -4.30
C GLU A 77 -26.69 15.15 -3.70
N HIS A 78 -25.75 15.55 -2.83
CA HIS A 78 -25.94 16.77 -2.02
C HIS A 78 -24.94 17.88 -2.30
N LEU A 79 -23.83 17.60 -3.01
CA LEU A 79 -22.84 18.62 -3.35
C LEU A 79 -22.93 19.01 -4.82
N THR A 80 -22.73 20.29 -5.08
CA THR A 80 -22.60 20.85 -6.44
C THR A 80 -21.13 21.04 -6.77
N GLU A 81 -20.73 20.76 -8.00
CA GLU A 81 -19.32 20.90 -8.44
C GLU A 81 -18.81 22.37 -8.38
N SER A 82 -19.71 23.36 -8.40
CA SER A 82 -19.38 24.78 -8.39
C SER A 82 -19.35 25.42 -7.00
N GLU A 83 -19.92 24.76 -5.98
CA GLU A 83 -20.10 25.37 -4.65
C GLU A 83 -19.47 24.49 -3.55
N PRO A 84 -18.24 24.79 -3.13
CA PRO A 84 -17.58 24.05 -2.08
C PRO A 84 -18.18 24.38 -0.71
N VAL A 85 -18.49 23.37 0.08
CA VAL A 85 -18.99 23.53 1.44
C VAL A 85 -17.82 23.66 2.41
N ARG A 86 -17.76 24.78 3.12
CA ARG A 86 -16.74 25.04 4.13
C ARG A 86 -17.06 24.32 5.44
N VAL A 87 -16.15 23.48 5.92
CA VAL A 87 -16.28 22.72 7.17
C VAL A 87 -15.11 23.04 8.10
N LEU A 88 -15.31 22.84 9.40
CA LEU A 88 -14.28 23.03 10.44
C LEU A 88 -13.56 24.40 10.33
N GLY A 89 -14.30 25.48 10.13
CA GLY A 89 -13.72 26.83 10.08
C GLY A 89 -12.82 27.10 8.86
N GLY A 90 -12.81 26.20 7.84
CA GLY A 90 -12.00 26.34 6.64
C GLY A 90 -10.73 25.48 6.65
N LEU A 91 -10.57 24.58 7.60
CA LEU A 91 -9.55 23.53 7.54
C LEU A 91 -9.89 22.45 6.51
N VAL A 92 -11.18 22.19 6.33
CA VAL A 92 -11.71 21.21 5.38
C VAL A 92 -12.77 21.88 4.52
N TYR A 93 -12.74 21.57 3.23
CA TYR A 93 -13.79 21.90 2.27
C TYR A 93 -14.30 20.61 1.64
N LEU A 94 -15.61 20.53 1.45
CA LEU A 94 -16.22 19.49 0.63
C LEU A 94 -16.39 20.06 -0.77
N SER A 95 -15.55 19.60 -1.70
CA SER A 95 -15.51 20.08 -3.09
C SER A 95 -15.67 18.88 -4.00
N LEU A 96 -16.82 18.73 -4.63
CA LEU A 96 -17.07 17.60 -5.54
C LEU A 96 -16.18 17.71 -6.79
N LEU A 97 -15.35 16.72 -7.01
CA LEU A 97 -14.44 16.64 -8.16
C LEU A 97 -14.51 15.26 -8.80
N ARG A 98 -14.57 15.21 -10.13
CA ARG A 98 -14.50 13.96 -10.89
C ARG A 98 -13.10 13.79 -11.46
N ASN A 99 -12.30 12.94 -10.83
CA ASN A 99 -10.89 12.78 -11.13
C ASN A 99 -10.65 11.63 -12.13
N GLY A 100 -10.27 11.97 -13.35
CA GLY A 100 -9.90 11.02 -14.40
C GLY A 100 -8.51 10.40 -14.25
N GLY A 101 -7.79 10.65 -13.14
CA GLY A 101 -6.45 10.10 -12.91
C GLY A 101 -5.33 11.12 -12.99
N ALA A 102 -5.66 12.41 -13.08
CA ALA A 102 -4.67 13.47 -13.16
C ALA A 102 -4.62 14.27 -11.85
N ALA A 103 -3.66 14.02 -11.00
CA ALA A 103 -3.35 14.94 -9.92
C ALA A 103 -2.88 16.33 -10.45
N PHE A 104 -2.54 16.47 -11.73
CA PHE A 104 -2.04 17.70 -12.36
C PHE A 104 -2.31 17.73 -13.87
N THR A 105 -3.52 17.46 -14.36
CA THR A 105 -3.92 17.55 -15.79
C THR A 105 -3.12 16.70 -16.80
N MET A 106 -2.15 15.92 -16.37
CA MET A 106 -1.24 15.18 -17.26
C MET A 106 -1.70 13.76 -17.64
N GLY A 107 -2.89 13.31 -17.25
CA GLY A 107 -3.25 11.90 -17.37
C GLY A 107 -4.62 11.56 -17.97
N ALA A 108 -5.41 12.53 -18.42
CA ALA A 108 -6.76 12.26 -18.92
C ALA A 108 -6.82 11.23 -20.07
N ALA A 109 -5.76 11.10 -20.86
CA ALA A 109 -5.67 10.12 -21.94
C ALA A 109 -5.29 8.68 -21.47
N HIS A 110 -4.85 8.49 -20.23
CA HIS A 110 -4.27 7.22 -19.77
C HIS A 110 -4.86 6.72 -18.46
N THR A 111 -6.11 7.05 -18.17
CA THR A 111 -6.84 6.64 -16.94
C THR A 111 -6.78 5.12 -16.69
N TRP A 112 -6.77 4.32 -17.74
CA TRP A 112 -6.67 2.86 -17.66
C TRP A 112 -5.38 2.37 -16.97
N VAL A 113 -4.28 3.15 -17.02
CA VAL A 113 -3.01 2.80 -16.35
C VAL A 113 -3.19 2.71 -14.85
N PHE A 114 -3.97 3.64 -14.25
CA PHE A 114 -4.28 3.60 -12.81
C PHE A 114 -5.12 2.39 -12.45
N SER A 115 -6.05 1.99 -13.31
CA SER A 115 -6.83 0.76 -13.14
C SER A 115 -5.93 -0.47 -13.20
N ALA A 116 -4.98 -0.53 -14.13
CA ALA A 116 -4.03 -1.62 -14.25
C ALA A 116 -3.11 -1.72 -13.02
N ILE A 117 -2.55 -0.60 -12.54
CA ILE A 117 -1.75 -0.56 -11.31
C ILE A 117 -2.57 -1.06 -10.11
N THR A 118 -3.82 -0.62 -9.99
CA THR A 118 -4.71 -1.06 -8.90
C THR A 118 -4.94 -2.57 -8.95
N LEU A 119 -5.15 -3.15 -10.13
CA LEU A 119 -5.29 -4.61 -10.29
C LEU A 119 -4.02 -5.36 -9.89
N VAL A 120 -2.83 -4.84 -10.23
CA VAL A 120 -1.56 -5.43 -9.78
C VAL A 120 -1.45 -5.42 -8.25
N VAL A 121 -1.81 -4.31 -7.60
CA VAL A 121 -1.81 -4.20 -6.13
C VAL A 121 -2.80 -5.21 -5.51
N ILE A 122 -4.01 -5.32 -6.05
CA ILE A 122 -5.01 -6.30 -5.58
C ILE A 122 -4.47 -7.73 -5.72
N GLY A 123 -3.88 -8.07 -6.88
CA GLY A 123 -3.27 -9.37 -7.11
C GLY A 123 -2.13 -9.67 -6.14
N TRP A 124 -1.27 -8.68 -5.86
CA TRP A 124 -0.19 -8.82 -4.88
C TRP A 124 -0.72 -9.04 -3.46
N ILE A 125 -1.76 -8.32 -3.05
CA ILE A 125 -2.41 -8.52 -1.75
C ILE A 125 -2.99 -9.94 -1.70
N ALA A 126 -3.74 -10.37 -2.71
CA ALA A 126 -4.31 -11.72 -2.79
C ALA A 126 -3.23 -12.81 -2.68
N TRP A 127 -2.08 -12.61 -3.32
CA TRP A 127 -0.94 -13.53 -3.20
C TRP A 127 -0.35 -13.54 -1.78
N THR A 128 -0.19 -12.37 -1.17
CA THR A 128 0.36 -12.21 0.19
C THR A 128 -0.55 -12.83 1.26
N THR A 129 -1.86 -12.88 1.05
CA THR A 129 -2.83 -13.44 2.01
C THR A 129 -2.62 -14.92 2.28
N ARG A 130 -1.96 -15.66 1.37
CA ARG A 130 -1.64 -17.08 1.55
C ARG A 130 -0.79 -17.36 2.80
N ARG A 131 0.00 -16.39 3.25
CA ARG A 131 0.85 -16.50 4.44
C ARG A 131 0.36 -15.64 5.60
N LEU A 132 -0.80 -15.00 5.48
CA LEU A 132 -1.32 -14.06 6.45
C LEU A 132 -1.86 -14.76 7.70
N ARG A 133 -1.31 -14.43 8.86
CA ARG A 133 -1.75 -14.92 10.18
C ARG A 133 -1.89 -13.81 11.21
N SER A 134 -1.28 -12.67 10.97
CA SER A 134 -1.26 -11.51 11.85
C SER A 134 -2.51 -10.67 11.65
N VAL A 135 -3.28 -10.44 12.72
CA VAL A 135 -4.48 -9.57 12.69
C VAL A 135 -4.12 -8.12 12.35
N PRO A 136 -3.08 -7.49 12.94
CA PRO A 136 -2.69 -6.13 12.53
C PRO A 136 -2.35 -6.01 11.04
N TRP A 137 -1.66 -7.01 10.48
CA TRP A 137 -1.41 -7.06 9.03
C TRP A 137 -2.69 -7.27 8.22
N ALA A 138 -3.65 -8.03 8.74
CA ALA A 138 -4.95 -8.22 8.09
C ALA A 138 -5.73 -6.91 8.01
N VAL A 139 -5.71 -6.09 9.08
CA VAL A 139 -6.33 -4.75 9.08
C VAL A 139 -5.63 -3.82 8.08
N SER A 140 -4.30 -3.75 8.10
CA SER A 140 -3.51 -2.92 7.19
C SER A 140 -3.80 -3.28 5.72
N LEU A 141 -3.67 -4.56 5.36
CA LEU A 141 -3.93 -5.04 4.00
C LEU A 141 -5.41 -4.93 3.62
N GLY A 142 -6.33 -5.07 4.58
CA GLY A 142 -7.76 -4.87 4.38
C GLY A 142 -8.10 -3.43 4.03
N LEU A 143 -7.49 -2.45 4.71
CA LEU A 143 -7.64 -1.03 4.38
C LEU A 143 -7.11 -0.71 2.98
N VAL A 144 -5.90 -1.21 2.65
CA VAL A 144 -5.32 -1.03 1.32
C VAL A 144 -6.18 -1.67 0.24
N LEU A 145 -6.65 -2.90 0.48
CA LEU A 145 -7.53 -3.61 -0.47
C LEU A 145 -8.86 -2.89 -0.64
N GLY A 146 -9.49 -2.45 0.45
CA GLY A 146 -10.76 -1.74 0.41
C GLY A 146 -10.67 -0.40 -0.31
N GLY A 147 -9.65 0.40 -0.03
CA GLY A 147 -9.40 1.65 -0.76
C GLY A 147 -9.11 1.42 -2.25
N ALA A 148 -8.29 0.41 -2.57
CA ALA A 148 -8.02 0.04 -3.96
C ALA A 148 -9.30 -0.39 -4.70
N LEU A 149 -10.15 -1.21 -4.08
CA LEU A 149 -11.42 -1.66 -4.64
C LEU A 149 -12.44 -0.52 -4.77
N GLY A 150 -12.50 0.41 -3.80
CA GLY A 150 -13.38 1.59 -3.86
C GLY A 150 -13.08 2.45 -5.08
N ASN A 151 -11.82 2.82 -5.28
CA ASN A 151 -11.40 3.60 -6.43
C ASN A 151 -11.44 2.82 -7.75
N LEU A 152 -11.20 1.50 -7.73
CA LEU A 152 -11.37 0.66 -8.91
C LEU A 152 -12.85 0.56 -9.31
N GLY A 153 -13.75 0.47 -8.32
CA GLY A 153 -15.19 0.47 -8.55
C GLY A 153 -15.65 1.69 -9.35
N ASP A 154 -15.19 2.89 -8.96
CA ASP A 154 -15.49 4.10 -9.71
C ASP A 154 -14.97 4.01 -11.15
N ARG A 155 -13.73 3.53 -11.36
CA ARG A 155 -13.14 3.40 -12.70
C ARG A 155 -13.83 2.37 -13.58
N LEU A 156 -14.46 1.36 -13.00
CA LEU A 156 -15.19 0.33 -13.74
C LEU A 156 -16.62 0.73 -14.08
N PHE A 157 -17.31 1.44 -13.17
CA PHE A 157 -18.76 1.60 -13.24
C PHE A 157 -19.23 3.04 -13.50
N ARG A 158 -18.35 4.05 -13.41
CA ARG A 158 -18.70 5.45 -13.68
C ARG A 158 -18.31 5.85 -15.11
N ALA A 159 -18.86 6.97 -15.55
CA ALA A 159 -18.51 7.58 -16.84
C ALA A 159 -17.02 8.00 -16.88
N PRO A 160 -16.37 7.98 -18.07
CA PRO A 160 -16.94 7.76 -19.39
C PRO A 160 -17.11 6.27 -19.78
N GLY A 161 -16.54 5.31 -19.05
CA GLY A 161 -16.68 3.90 -19.36
C GLY A 161 -15.74 3.00 -18.60
N PRO A 162 -15.81 1.68 -18.81
CA PRO A 162 -15.01 0.70 -18.06
C PRO A 162 -13.51 0.98 -18.14
N PHE A 163 -12.83 0.88 -16.98
CA PHE A 163 -11.41 1.19 -16.76
C PHE A 163 -11.00 2.64 -16.99
N GLN A 164 -11.89 3.52 -17.42
CA GLN A 164 -11.66 4.94 -17.68
C GLN A 164 -12.56 5.84 -16.83
N GLY A 165 -13.44 5.26 -16.01
CA GLY A 165 -14.36 6.00 -15.16
C GLY A 165 -13.61 6.94 -14.20
N HIS A 166 -14.23 8.08 -13.93
CA HIS A 166 -13.67 9.09 -13.05
C HIS A 166 -13.95 8.74 -11.59
N VAL A 167 -12.92 8.83 -10.77
CA VAL A 167 -13.04 8.68 -9.31
C VAL A 167 -13.72 9.94 -8.75
N VAL A 168 -14.64 9.74 -7.82
CA VAL A 168 -15.28 10.84 -7.11
C VAL A 168 -14.44 11.21 -5.89
N ASP A 169 -13.88 12.43 -5.92
CA ASP A 169 -13.12 13.03 -4.83
C ASP A 169 -13.92 14.18 -4.22
N MET A 170 -13.82 14.36 -2.89
CA MET A 170 -14.64 15.38 -2.23
C MET A 170 -13.95 16.10 -1.08
N ILE A 171 -12.87 15.57 -0.51
CA ILE A 171 -12.20 16.16 0.65
C ILE A 171 -11.04 17.02 0.19
N SER A 172 -11.12 18.33 0.41
CA SER A 172 -10.06 19.30 0.12
C SER A 172 -9.59 19.95 1.42
N LEU A 173 -8.28 20.04 1.63
CA LEU A 173 -7.69 20.62 2.84
C LEU A 173 -7.23 22.06 2.59
N PHE A 174 -7.53 22.94 3.54
CA PHE A 174 -7.09 24.35 3.64
C PHE A 174 -7.59 25.29 2.54
N ALA A 175 -8.05 24.78 1.40
CA ALA A 175 -8.65 25.54 0.31
C ALA A 175 -9.47 24.60 -0.60
N PRO A 176 -10.49 25.09 -1.32
CA PRO A 176 -11.28 24.27 -2.22
C PRO A 176 -10.49 23.88 -3.49
N TYR A 177 -10.99 22.90 -4.23
CA TYR A 177 -10.57 22.54 -5.61
C TYR A 177 -9.06 22.32 -5.82
N ALA A 178 -8.39 21.69 -4.86
CA ALA A 178 -6.95 21.39 -4.94
C ALA A 178 -6.01 22.60 -4.98
N GLU A 179 -6.43 23.78 -4.57
CA GLU A 179 -5.57 24.98 -4.57
C GLU A 179 -4.34 24.84 -3.67
N LYS A 180 -4.46 24.14 -2.53
CA LYS A 180 -3.38 23.94 -1.57
C LYS A 180 -2.98 22.49 -1.38
N PHE A 181 -3.94 21.58 -1.48
CA PHE A 181 -3.74 20.15 -1.32
C PHE A 181 -4.67 19.39 -2.28
N ALA A 182 -4.22 18.27 -2.82
CA ALA A 182 -5.03 17.45 -3.72
C ALA A 182 -6.35 17.06 -3.06
N VAL A 183 -7.44 17.13 -3.83
CA VAL A 183 -8.74 16.62 -3.37
C VAL A 183 -8.66 15.10 -3.32
N PHE A 184 -9.18 14.49 -2.28
CA PHE A 184 -9.13 13.05 -2.06
C PHE A 184 -10.47 12.53 -1.50
N ASN A 185 -10.56 11.23 -1.36
CA ASN A 185 -11.77 10.54 -0.89
C ASN A 185 -11.48 9.58 0.29
N VAL A 186 -12.49 8.85 0.73
CA VAL A 186 -12.38 7.87 1.81
C VAL A 186 -11.49 6.70 1.41
N ALA A 187 -11.55 6.24 0.15
CA ALA A 187 -10.68 5.16 -0.34
C ALA A 187 -9.19 5.56 -0.26
N ASP A 188 -8.83 6.80 -0.62
CA ASP A 188 -7.45 7.31 -0.53
C ASP A 188 -7.00 7.42 0.94
N SER A 189 -7.90 7.82 1.83
CA SER A 189 -7.64 7.81 3.28
C SER A 189 -7.36 6.40 3.79
N CYS A 190 -8.16 5.40 3.38
CA CYS A 190 -7.95 4.01 3.72
C CYS A 190 -6.63 3.47 3.18
N LEU A 191 -6.28 3.79 1.92
CA LEU A 191 -4.99 3.46 1.32
C LEU A 191 -3.84 4.03 2.13
N SER A 192 -3.88 5.32 2.45
CA SER A 192 -2.83 6.03 3.18
C SER A 192 -2.65 5.47 4.59
N VAL A 193 -3.74 5.29 5.34
CA VAL A 193 -3.69 4.70 6.70
C VAL A 193 -3.23 3.24 6.66
N GLY A 194 -3.72 2.47 5.69
CA GLY A 194 -3.32 1.08 5.51
C GLY A 194 -1.83 0.94 5.22
N VAL A 195 -1.28 1.76 4.32
CA VAL A 195 0.16 1.78 4.01
C VAL A 195 0.97 2.25 5.21
N ALA A 196 0.57 3.32 5.89
CA ALA A 196 1.24 3.81 7.09
C ALA A 196 1.31 2.72 8.18
N LEU A 197 0.20 1.99 8.38
CA LEU A 197 0.16 0.86 9.32
C LEU A 197 1.07 -0.28 8.87
N ALA A 198 1.14 -0.62 7.57
CA ALA A 198 2.05 -1.63 7.05
C ALA A 198 3.51 -1.26 7.33
N VAL A 199 3.90 0.00 7.07
CA VAL A 199 5.24 0.53 7.36
C VAL A 199 5.55 0.43 8.85
N LEU A 200 4.63 0.83 9.72
CA LEU A 200 4.80 0.75 11.17
C LEU A 200 4.98 -0.70 11.66
N LEU A 201 4.22 -1.64 11.09
CA LEU A 201 4.34 -3.06 11.42
C LEU A 201 5.70 -3.62 10.98
N GLU A 202 6.19 -3.25 9.80
CA GLU A 202 7.51 -3.62 9.30
C GLU A 202 8.62 -3.04 10.19
N LEU A 203 8.58 -1.75 10.50
CA LEU A 203 9.56 -1.07 11.36
C LEU A 203 9.59 -1.65 12.78
N THR A 204 8.45 -2.11 13.28
CA THR A 204 8.36 -2.77 14.61
C THR A 204 8.72 -4.25 14.58
N GLY A 205 9.16 -4.78 13.43
CA GLY A 205 9.57 -6.17 13.25
C GLY A 205 8.42 -7.18 13.35
N ARG A 206 7.18 -6.74 13.20
CA ARG A 206 6.02 -7.64 13.18
C ARG A 206 5.83 -8.21 11.78
N GLN A 207 5.95 -9.54 11.66
CA GLN A 207 5.79 -10.21 10.37
C GLN A 207 4.34 -10.61 10.08
N ARG A 208 4.05 -10.87 8.80
CA ARG A 208 2.71 -11.24 8.30
C ARG A 208 2.24 -12.60 8.83
N ASP A 209 3.16 -13.49 9.13
CA ASP A 209 2.89 -14.81 9.73
C ASP A 209 2.59 -14.75 11.23
N GLY A 210 2.73 -13.56 11.85
CA GLY A 210 2.54 -13.34 13.29
C GLY A 210 3.79 -13.50 14.13
N SER A 211 4.93 -13.79 13.53
CA SER A 211 6.23 -13.81 14.19
C SER A 211 6.77 -12.39 14.42
N ARG A 212 7.80 -12.27 15.25
CA ARG A 212 8.60 -11.04 15.36
C ARG A 212 9.99 -11.33 14.82
N ALA A 213 10.52 -10.44 13.99
CA ALA A 213 11.89 -10.50 13.56
C ALA A 213 12.80 -10.41 14.80
N VAL A 214 13.59 -11.45 15.04
CA VAL A 214 14.63 -11.43 16.07
C VAL A 214 15.71 -10.49 15.57
N ARG A 215 15.87 -9.34 16.22
CA ARG A 215 16.98 -8.43 15.97
C ARG A 215 18.27 -9.18 16.31
N LYS A 216 19.00 -9.68 15.31
CA LYS A 216 20.35 -10.22 15.50
C LYS A 216 21.16 -9.12 16.18
N LYS A 217 21.42 -9.29 17.48
CA LYS A 217 22.40 -8.48 18.19
C LYS A 217 23.70 -8.72 17.44
N SER A 218 24.25 -7.72 16.79
CA SER A 218 25.59 -7.77 16.21
C SER A 218 26.49 -8.27 17.34
N ALA A 219 26.97 -9.50 17.21
CA ALA A 219 28.03 -10.01 18.06
C ALA A 219 29.20 -9.06 17.86
N GLY A 220 29.41 -8.20 18.86
CA GLY A 220 30.55 -7.30 18.90
C GLY A 220 31.79 -8.15 18.73
N VAL A 221 32.64 -7.71 17.84
CA VAL A 221 34.03 -8.14 17.74
C VAL A 221 34.66 -7.84 19.11
N ALA A 222 34.60 -8.83 19.98
CA ALA A 222 35.29 -8.80 21.26
C ALA A 222 36.36 -9.90 21.22
N GLY A 223 37.61 -9.45 21.23
CA GLY A 223 38.71 -10.25 21.72
C GLY A 223 39.66 -10.84 20.68
N VAL A 224 40.39 -9.96 19.97
CA VAL A 224 41.81 -10.30 19.76
C VAL A 224 42.53 -9.88 21.04
N GLY A 225 42.60 -10.78 22.01
CA GLY A 225 43.35 -10.65 23.24
C GLY A 225 44.72 -11.33 23.06
N GLU A 226 45.73 -10.53 23.14
CA GLU A 226 47.14 -10.86 23.31
C GLU A 226 47.33 -11.98 24.36
N GLY A 227 48.27 -12.89 24.10
CA GLY A 227 48.71 -13.92 25.02
C GLY A 227 49.94 -14.68 24.50
N GLY A 228 50.90 -13.97 23.92
CA GLY A 228 52.22 -14.49 23.69
C GLY A 228 52.97 -14.67 25.01
N ARG A 229 53.11 -15.86 25.54
CA ARG A 229 54.13 -16.20 26.53
C ARG A 229 55.11 -17.17 25.93
N ALA A 230 56.24 -16.60 25.55
CA ALA A 230 57.47 -17.33 25.30
C ALA A 230 57.83 -18.17 26.55
N ARG A 231 58.04 -19.46 26.37
CA ARG A 231 58.78 -20.30 27.33
C ARG A 231 60.08 -20.71 26.67
N GLY A 232 61.15 -20.21 27.32
CA GLY A 232 62.51 -20.43 26.91
C GLY A 232 62.96 -21.90 27.11
N TRP A 233 63.90 -22.27 26.32
CA TRP A 233 64.66 -23.47 26.37
C TRP A 233 65.72 -23.40 27.47
N ARG A 234 65.81 -24.43 28.29
CA ARG A 234 67.04 -24.94 28.89
C ARG A 234 67.05 -26.47 28.74
#